data_20f0d273a103cce77f1395fc8e223cff
#
_entry.id   20f0d273a103cce77f1395fc8e223cff
#
_cell.length_a   1.000
_cell.length_b   1.000
_cell.length_c   1.000
_cell.angle_alpha   90.00
_cell.angle_beta   90.00
_cell.angle_gamma   90.00
#
_symmetry.space_group_name_H-M   'P 1'
#
loop_
_entity.id
_entity.type
_entity.pdbx_description
1 polymer ?
#
loop_
_entity_poly.entity_id
_entity_poly.type
_entity_poly.pdbx_seq_one_letter_code
_entity_poly.pdbx_strand_id
1 'polypeptide(L)'
;MYKRWYDRDPAVSLAVSLLRNSSIEDQYKYAEFIVNRAKDLGVVLEENALTNAFNYVLRRWYDNDKQLAEAFEYLQKAPVEHQKEIALELIHKIQES
;
A
#
# COMPACT_ATOMS: atom_id res chain seq x y z
N MET A 1 -10.88 -8.83 18.37
CA MET A 1 -9.92 -7.78 18.00
C MET A 1 -10.04 -7.45 16.52
N TYR A 2 -10.12 -6.17 16.21
CA TYR A 2 -10.26 -5.71 14.82
C TYR A 2 -8.96 -5.91 14.05
N LYS A 3 -9.05 -6.57 12.88
CA LYS A 3 -7.89 -6.75 12.00
C LYS A 3 -8.01 -5.83 10.78
N ARG A 4 -6.90 -5.16 10.46
CA ARG A 4 -6.82 -4.37 9.25
C ARG A 4 -6.66 -5.31 8.05
N TRP A 5 -7.03 -4.83 6.84
CA TRP A 5 -6.96 -5.69 5.65
C TRP A 5 -5.55 -6.22 5.39
N TYR A 6 -4.51 -5.43 5.68
CA TYR A 6 -3.12 -5.83 5.43
C TYR A 6 -2.56 -6.75 6.51
N ASP A 7 -3.29 -6.96 7.61
CA ASP A 7 -2.84 -7.87 8.66
C ASP A 7 -3.17 -9.34 8.37
N ARG A 8 -3.86 -9.60 7.25
CA ARG A 8 -4.22 -10.97 6.86
C ARG A 8 -3.01 -11.80 6.45
N ASP A 9 -1.98 -11.16 5.91
CA ASP A 9 -0.77 -11.83 5.44
C ASP A 9 0.42 -11.26 6.18
N PRO A 10 1.27 -12.12 6.80
CA PRO A 10 2.44 -11.64 7.54
C PRO A 10 3.40 -10.80 6.71
N ALA A 11 3.59 -11.14 5.43
CA ALA A 11 4.48 -10.36 4.57
C ALA A 11 3.92 -8.97 4.29
N VAL A 12 2.62 -8.89 4.01
CA VAL A 12 1.95 -7.60 3.77
C VAL A 12 1.97 -6.76 5.04
N SER A 13 1.68 -7.37 6.19
CA SER A 13 1.70 -6.67 7.46
C SER A 13 3.09 -6.10 7.78
N LEU A 14 4.12 -6.88 7.55
CA LEU A 14 5.50 -6.43 7.79
C LEU A 14 5.87 -5.29 6.84
N ALA A 15 5.54 -5.41 5.56
CA ALA A 15 5.83 -4.37 4.58
C ALA A 15 5.18 -3.05 4.96
N VAL A 16 3.91 -3.09 5.37
CA VAL A 16 3.19 -1.89 5.79
C VAL A 16 3.81 -1.28 7.04
N SER A 17 4.21 -2.11 8.00
CA SER A 17 4.85 -1.63 9.23
C SER A 17 6.19 -0.96 8.93
N LEU A 18 6.99 -1.53 8.06
CA LEU A 18 8.28 -0.95 7.67
C LEU A 18 8.08 0.38 6.94
N LEU A 19 7.10 0.43 6.05
CA LEU A 19 6.79 1.66 5.33
C LEU A 19 6.34 2.75 6.30
N ARG A 20 5.45 2.42 7.22
CA ARG A 20 4.93 3.37 8.21
C ARG A 20 6.04 3.97 9.07
N ASN A 21 7.06 3.18 9.38
CA ASN A 21 8.18 3.62 10.21
C ASN A 21 9.28 4.32 9.41
N SER A 22 9.12 4.41 8.09
CA SER A 22 10.08 5.11 7.23
C SER A 22 9.86 6.62 7.28
N SER A 23 10.87 7.39 6.84
CA SER A 23 10.71 8.84 6.72
C SER A 23 9.63 9.16 5.69
N ILE A 24 9.10 10.39 5.75
CA ILE A 24 8.06 10.82 4.81
C ILE A 24 8.56 10.72 3.36
N GLU A 25 9.79 11.13 3.11
CA GLU A 25 10.39 11.03 1.77
C GLU A 25 10.44 9.59 1.28
N ASP A 26 10.84 8.68 2.15
CA ASP A 26 10.91 7.27 1.80
C ASP A 26 9.51 6.67 1.63
N GLN A 27 8.54 7.12 2.43
CA GLN A 27 7.15 6.67 2.27
C GLN A 27 6.64 6.98 0.86
N TYR A 28 6.92 8.18 0.34
CA TYR A 28 6.51 8.54 -1.01
C TYR A 28 7.21 7.67 -2.07
N LYS A 29 8.49 7.42 -1.87
CA LYS A 29 9.28 6.59 -2.76
C LYS A 29 8.72 5.17 -2.82
N TYR A 30 8.40 4.60 -1.66
CA TYR A 30 7.85 3.26 -1.60
C TYR A 30 6.40 3.20 -2.09
N ALA A 31 5.63 4.26 -1.87
CA ALA A 31 4.28 4.36 -2.43
C ALA A 31 4.31 4.33 -3.96
N GLU A 32 5.23 5.07 -4.57
CA GLU A 32 5.42 5.03 -6.01
C GLU A 32 5.80 3.63 -6.49
N PHE A 33 6.68 2.96 -5.75
CA PHE A 33 7.04 1.59 -6.08
C PHE A 33 5.83 0.66 -6.08
N ILE A 34 4.98 0.75 -5.05
CA ILE A 34 3.77 -0.07 -4.95
C ILE A 34 2.86 0.16 -6.15
N VAL A 35 2.61 1.43 -6.50
CA VAL A 35 1.73 1.76 -7.62
C VAL A 35 2.29 1.20 -8.93
N ASN A 36 3.59 1.38 -9.17
CA ASN A 36 4.21 0.92 -10.40
C ASN A 36 4.17 -0.60 -10.51
N ARG A 37 4.45 -1.31 -9.41
CA ARG A 37 4.40 -2.77 -9.43
C ARG A 37 2.97 -3.29 -9.60
N ALA A 38 2.02 -2.66 -8.94
CA ALA A 38 0.62 -3.05 -9.10
C ALA A 38 0.18 -2.88 -10.56
N LYS A 39 0.55 -1.78 -11.19
CA LYS A 39 0.23 -1.56 -12.60
C LYS A 39 0.90 -2.60 -13.49
N ASP A 40 2.16 -2.95 -13.21
CA ASP A 40 2.88 -3.97 -13.96
C ASP A 40 2.19 -5.33 -13.86
N LEU A 41 1.55 -5.60 -12.74
CA LEU A 41 0.83 -6.85 -12.51
C LEU A 41 -0.63 -6.79 -12.98
N GLY A 42 -1.01 -5.71 -13.63
CA GLY A 42 -2.34 -5.58 -14.23
C GLY A 42 -3.42 -5.10 -13.29
N VAL A 43 -3.06 -4.61 -12.11
CA VAL A 43 -4.04 -4.07 -11.18
C VAL A 43 -4.51 -2.70 -11.66
N VAL A 44 -5.81 -2.52 -11.72
CA VAL A 44 -6.42 -1.26 -12.18
C VAL A 44 -7.40 -0.78 -11.12
N LEU A 45 -7.31 0.50 -10.76
CA LEU A 45 -8.31 1.12 -9.89
C LEU A 45 -9.46 1.65 -10.73
N GLU A 46 -10.67 1.49 -10.20
CA GLU A 46 -11.83 2.10 -10.81
C GLU A 46 -11.69 3.62 -10.72
N GLU A 47 -12.22 4.31 -11.73
CA GLU A 47 -12.10 5.76 -11.84
C GLU A 47 -12.49 6.51 -10.58
N ASN A 48 -13.52 6.03 -9.88
CA ASN A 48 -14.05 6.69 -8.69
C ASN A 48 -13.54 6.11 -7.37
N ALA A 49 -12.70 5.08 -7.41
CA ALA A 49 -12.26 4.39 -6.18
C ALA A 49 -11.51 5.34 -5.26
N LEU A 50 -10.56 6.09 -5.81
CA LEU A 50 -9.75 7.01 -5.02
C LEU A 50 -10.59 8.17 -4.49
N THR A 51 -11.46 8.72 -5.33
CA THR A 51 -12.36 9.81 -4.92
C THR A 51 -13.27 9.35 -3.78
N ASN A 52 -13.81 8.15 -3.89
CA ASN A 52 -14.66 7.60 -2.84
C ASN A 52 -13.89 7.42 -1.53
N ALA A 53 -12.64 6.97 -1.61
CA ALA A 53 -11.80 6.81 -0.43
C ALA A 53 -11.60 8.14 0.29
N PHE A 54 -11.41 9.23 -0.44
CA PHE A 54 -11.21 10.55 0.16
C PHE A 54 -12.48 11.20 0.67
N ASN A 55 -13.64 10.72 0.26
CA ASN A 55 -14.92 11.24 0.76
C ASN A 55 -15.33 10.65 2.10
N TYR A 56 -14.65 9.60 2.55
CA TYR A 56 -14.89 9.02 3.86
C TYR A 56 -14.14 9.77 4.94
N VAL A 57 -14.57 9.58 6.18
CA VAL A 57 -13.86 10.11 7.34
C VAL A 57 -12.48 9.46 7.39
N LEU A 58 -11.44 10.27 7.44
CA LEU A 58 -10.05 9.80 7.48
C LEU A 58 -9.78 9.09 8.80
N ARG A 59 -9.58 7.80 8.76
CA ARG A 59 -9.37 6.96 9.94
C ARG A 59 -8.06 6.19 9.92
N ARG A 60 -7.52 5.95 8.71
CA ARG A 60 -6.27 5.21 8.57
C ARG A 60 -5.11 6.18 8.57
N TRP A 61 -3.96 5.72 9.05
CA TRP A 61 -2.78 6.61 9.14
C TRP A 61 -2.34 7.13 7.77
N TYR A 62 -2.52 6.34 6.72
CA TYR A 62 -2.10 6.74 5.36
C TYR A 62 -3.15 7.60 4.64
N ASP A 63 -4.33 7.77 5.21
CA ASP A 63 -5.37 8.58 4.57
C ASP A 63 -5.07 10.07 4.59
N ASN A 64 -4.10 10.47 5.42
CA ASN A 64 -3.69 11.87 5.47
C ASN A 64 -2.92 12.32 4.24
N ASP A 65 -2.50 11.38 3.39
CA ASP A 65 -1.73 11.69 2.21
C ASP A 65 -2.31 10.96 1.00
N LYS A 66 -2.57 11.74 -0.06
CA LYS A 66 -3.20 11.21 -1.27
C LYS A 66 -2.37 10.13 -1.95
N GLN A 67 -1.04 10.34 -2.02
CA GLN A 67 -0.16 9.36 -2.66
C GLN A 67 -0.11 8.04 -1.91
N LEU A 68 -0.07 8.11 -0.59
CA LEU A 68 -0.09 6.91 0.24
C LEU A 68 -1.43 6.20 0.13
N ALA A 69 -2.53 6.95 0.18
CA ALA A 69 -3.86 6.37 0.05
C ALA A 69 -4.02 5.66 -1.30
N GLU A 70 -3.54 6.28 -2.38
CA GLU A 70 -3.59 5.67 -3.71
C GLU A 70 -2.78 4.37 -3.75
N ALA A 71 -1.56 4.38 -3.21
CA ALA A 71 -0.72 3.18 -3.19
C ALA A 71 -1.40 2.04 -2.44
N PHE A 72 -1.98 2.32 -1.29
CA PHE A 72 -2.65 1.29 -0.51
C PHE A 72 -3.96 0.82 -1.15
N GLU A 73 -4.65 1.68 -1.90
CA GLU A 73 -5.81 1.24 -2.67
C GLU A 73 -5.39 0.25 -3.76
N TYR A 74 -4.30 0.53 -4.48
CA TYR A 74 -3.76 -0.42 -5.44
C TYR A 74 -3.40 -1.75 -4.80
N LEU A 75 -2.71 -1.69 -3.66
CA LEU A 75 -2.29 -2.90 -2.96
C LEU A 75 -3.50 -3.71 -2.48
N GLN A 76 -4.48 -3.03 -1.91
CA GLN A 76 -5.68 -3.70 -1.41
C GLN A 76 -6.50 -4.35 -2.53
N LYS A 77 -6.56 -3.71 -3.69
CA LYS A 77 -7.30 -4.26 -4.85
C LYS A 77 -6.57 -5.41 -5.53
N ALA A 78 -5.27 -5.53 -5.32
CA ALA A 78 -4.50 -6.60 -5.93
C ALA A 78 -4.95 -7.96 -5.40
N PRO A 79 -4.93 -9.01 -6.24
CA PRO A 79 -5.13 -10.37 -5.74
C PRO A 79 -4.14 -10.71 -4.65
N VAL A 80 -4.52 -11.60 -3.73
CA VAL A 80 -3.68 -11.95 -2.57
C VAL A 80 -2.26 -12.34 -2.99
N GLU A 81 -2.14 -13.09 -4.09
CA GLU A 81 -0.84 -13.52 -4.60
C GLU A 81 0.04 -12.33 -4.97
N HIS A 82 -0.54 -11.32 -5.61
CA HIS A 82 0.18 -10.12 -6.00
C HIS A 82 0.44 -9.21 -4.80
N GLN A 83 -0.46 -9.16 -3.83
CA GLN A 83 -0.20 -8.43 -2.59
C GLN A 83 1.05 -8.95 -1.91
N LYS A 84 1.15 -10.27 -1.79
CA LYS A 84 2.31 -10.91 -1.17
C LYS A 84 3.59 -10.64 -1.97
N GLU A 85 3.51 -10.75 -3.28
CA GLU A 85 4.66 -10.51 -4.16
C GLU A 85 5.17 -9.08 -4.01
N ILE A 86 4.27 -8.11 -4.09
CA ILE A 86 4.63 -6.70 -3.93
C ILE A 86 5.22 -6.46 -2.54
N ALA A 87 4.60 -7.05 -1.51
CA ALA A 87 5.06 -6.90 -0.14
C ALA A 87 6.48 -7.42 0.05
N LEU A 88 6.79 -8.59 -0.48
CA LEU A 88 8.13 -9.17 -0.37
C LEU A 88 9.17 -8.33 -1.09
N GLU A 89 8.84 -7.83 -2.28
CA GLU A 89 9.73 -6.95 -3.02
C GLU A 89 9.95 -5.63 -2.28
N LEU A 90 8.90 -5.10 -1.67
CA LEU A 90 8.99 -3.86 -0.90
C LEU A 90 9.86 -4.04 0.35
N ILE A 91 9.66 -5.13 1.07
CA ILE A 91 10.49 -5.45 2.25
C ILE A 91 11.96 -5.48 1.85
N HIS A 92 12.27 -6.18 0.77
CA HIS A 92 13.64 -6.28 0.27
C HIS A 92 14.22 -4.91 -0.06
N LYS A 93 13.44 -4.08 -0.74
CA LYS A 93 13.84 -2.72 -1.10
C LYS A 93 14.12 -1.85 0.12
N ILE A 94 13.26 -1.93 1.13
CA ILE A 94 13.44 -1.16 2.35
C ILE A 94 14.68 -1.61 3.10
N GLN A 95 14.91 -2.92 3.19
CA GLN A 95 16.04 -3.46 3.91
C GLN A 95 17.38 -3.18 3.23
N GLU A 96 17.37 -2.98 1.92
CA GLU A 96 18.57 -2.65 1.16
C GLU A 96 18.94 -1.16 1.21
N SER A 97 18.03 -0.31 1.63
CA SER A 97 18.25 1.14 1.62
C SER A 97 19.13 1.59 2.79
#